data_798f417c5d21c0a57ef7344919e1480b
#
_entry.id   798f417c5d21c0a57ef7344919e1480b
#
_cell.length_a   1.000
_cell.length_b   1.000
_cell.length_c   1.000
_cell.angle_alpha   90.00
_cell.angle_beta   90.00
_cell.angle_gamma   90.00
#
_symmetry.space_group_name_H-M   'P 1'
#
loop_
_entity.id
_entity.type
_entity.pdbx_description
1 polymer ?
#
loop_
_entity_poly.entity_id
_entity_poly.type
_entity_poly.pdbx_seq_one_letter_code
_entity_poly.pdbx_strand_id
1 'polypeptide(L)'
;STYYTKDGRFGALGHGIGDGTQSGNLLYANSGDLYSMKLTKIKKGKAGAPGEIGGVVYFGKKSHIGTLDCNSNLGIYGQLDSDELSEYAAEDTYYPVAGKDEIHTGSAQMISEISGKLEKYNLEITNIDKKATDTNKGMELKVTDDRLIELSGGIVQGTSGSPIIQDGKIIGAVTHVSVSYTHLRAHETRSNL
;
A
#
# COMPACT_ATOMS: atom_id res chain seq x y z
N SER A 1 0.24 -6.64 1.58
CA SER A 1 0.97 -6.86 0.31
C SER A 1 0.28 -6.11 -0.83
N THR A 2 1.05 -5.74 -1.86
CA THR A 2 0.50 -5.14 -3.08
C THR A 2 -0.06 -6.23 -4.00
N TYR A 3 0.67 -7.31 -4.11
CA TYR A 3 0.29 -8.49 -4.89
C TYR A 3 0.96 -9.75 -4.33
N TYR A 4 0.42 -10.88 -4.70
CA TYR A 4 1.08 -12.18 -4.59
C TYR A 4 0.79 -13.02 -5.83
N THR A 5 1.63 -13.99 -6.10
CA THR A 5 1.54 -14.91 -7.22
C THR A 5 1.05 -16.28 -6.77
N LYS A 6 0.64 -17.13 -7.71
CA LYS A 6 0.15 -18.49 -7.39
C LYS A 6 1.16 -19.37 -6.66
N ASP A 7 2.44 -19.12 -6.86
CA ASP A 7 3.54 -19.80 -6.17
C ASP A 7 3.94 -19.13 -4.85
N GLY A 8 3.16 -18.13 -4.38
CA GLY A 8 3.32 -17.47 -3.10
C GLY A 8 4.34 -16.35 -3.06
N ARG A 9 4.97 -15.98 -4.16
CA ARG A 9 5.83 -14.80 -4.19
C ARG A 9 4.99 -13.55 -4.01
N PHE A 10 5.47 -12.61 -3.21
CA PHE A 10 4.77 -11.36 -2.98
C PHE A 10 5.66 -10.13 -3.20
N GLY A 11 5.00 -9.00 -3.48
CA GLY A 11 5.58 -7.66 -3.40
C GLY A 11 4.72 -6.78 -2.50
N ALA A 12 5.35 -5.92 -1.70
CA ALA A 12 4.65 -5.08 -0.74
C ALA A 12 5.33 -3.72 -0.53
N LEU A 13 4.60 -2.81 0.14
CA LEU A 13 4.96 -1.45 0.53
C LEU A 13 5.08 -0.44 -0.62
N GLY A 14 5.61 -0.82 -1.79
CA GLY A 14 5.89 0.11 -2.87
C GLY A 14 7.02 1.10 -2.59
N HIS A 15 7.73 0.95 -1.48
CA HIS A 15 8.95 1.66 -1.08
C HIS A 15 9.79 0.79 -0.15
N GLY A 16 11.07 1.07 -0.03
CA GLY A 16 11.95 0.32 0.86
C GLY A 16 11.74 0.65 2.33
N ILE A 17 12.15 -0.28 3.19
CA ILE A 17 12.23 -0.06 4.63
C ILE A 17 13.55 0.63 4.93
N GLY A 18 13.49 1.78 5.58
CA GLY A 18 14.67 2.53 6.04
C GLY A 18 15.22 2.01 7.37
N ASP A 19 16.46 2.40 7.65
CA ASP A 19 17.19 2.04 8.89
C ASP A 19 16.71 2.81 10.14
N GLY A 20 15.66 3.61 10.01
CA GLY A 20 15.11 4.42 11.10
C GLY A 20 15.95 5.67 11.46
N THR A 21 17.05 5.91 10.77
CA THR A 21 17.86 7.13 10.95
C THR A 21 17.26 8.32 10.19
N GLN A 22 17.66 9.54 10.56
CA GLN A 22 17.22 10.75 9.86
C GLN A 22 17.69 10.80 8.39
N SER A 23 18.74 10.05 8.05
CA SER A 23 19.25 9.94 6.68
C SER A 23 18.36 9.08 5.78
N GLY A 24 17.47 8.26 6.36
CA GLY A 24 16.51 7.45 5.61
C GLY A 24 17.17 6.42 4.69
N ASN A 25 18.37 5.94 5.06
CA ASN A 25 19.07 4.95 4.26
C ASN A 25 18.26 3.65 4.21
N LEU A 26 18.31 2.99 3.07
CA LEU A 26 17.68 1.69 2.90
C LEU A 26 18.29 0.67 3.87
N LEU A 27 17.46 -0.02 4.63
CA LEU A 27 17.91 -1.12 5.48
C LEU A 27 18.36 -2.28 4.58
N TYR A 28 19.64 -2.64 4.65
CA TYR A 28 20.13 -3.81 3.94
C TYR A 28 19.60 -5.07 4.62
N ALA A 29 18.64 -5.73 3.97
CA ALA A 29 18.06 -6.99 4.44
C ALA A 29 18.01 -7.98 3.27
N ASN A 30 18.75 -9.09 3.44
CA ASN A 30 18.76 -10.22 2.51
C ASN A 30 17.90 -11.38 3.03
N SER A 31 17.36 -11.25 4.22
CA SER A 31 16.44 -12.20 4.83
C SER A 31 15.68 -11.52 5.97
N GLY A 32 14.50 -12.03 6.27
CA GLY A 32 13.68 -11.59 7.39
C GLY A 32 12.43 -12.43 7.49
N ASP A 33 11.76 -12.33 8.61
CA ASP A 33 10.48 -13.02 8.84
C ASP A 33 9.34 -12.01 8.76
N LEU A 34 8.23 -12.44 8.21
CA LEU A 34 6.98 -11.69 8.15
C LEU A 34 5.99 -12.23 9.16
N TYR A 35 5.36 -11.33 9.86
CA TYR A 35 4.35 -11.66 10.86
C TYR A 35 3.06 -10.91 10.59
N SER A 36 1.94 -11.57 10.84
CA SER A 36 0.63 -10.92 10.79
C SER A 36 0.50 -9.87 11.89
N MET A 37 -0.20 -8.79 11.57
CA MET A 37 -0.48 -7.70 12.50
C MET A 37 -1.99 -7.59 12.71
N LYS A 38 -2.39 -7.52 13.98
CA LYS A 38 -3.78 -7.17 14.32
C LYS A 38 -3.93 -5.66 14.43
N LEU A 39 -4.77 -5.09 13.57
CA LEU A 39 -5.14 -3.67 13.66
C LEU A 39 -5.86 -3.39 14.98
N THR A 40 -5.41 -2.38 15.73
CA THR A 40 -5.99 -2.04 17.04
C THR A 40 -6.48 -0.60 17.11
N LYS A 41 -5.94 0.31 16.31
CA LYS A 41 -6.25 1.73 16.37
C LYS A 41 -6.02 2.41 15.02
N ILE A 42 -6.93 3.32 14.68
CA ILE A 42 -6.75 4.29 13.60
C ILE A 42 -6.77 5.69 14.22
N LYS A 43 -5.69 6.43 14.04
CA LYS A 43 -5.61 7.85 14.35
C LYS A 43 -5.93 8.62 13.08
N LYS A 44 -7.05 9.35 13.09
CA LYS A 44 -7.48 10.11 11.91
C LYS A 44 -6.45 11.19 11.54
N GLY A 45 -6.22 11.31 10.25
CA GLY A 45 -5.47 12.43 9.69
C GLY A 45 -6.25 13.73 9.80
N LYS A 46 -5.53 14.84 9.84
CA LYS A 46 -6.08 16.20 9.79
C LYS A 46 -5.11 17.10 9.02
N ALA A 47 -5.56 18.29 8.64
CA ALA A 47 -4.71 19.26 7.93
C ALA A 47 -3.38 19.47 8.67
N GLY A 48 -2.27 19.31 7.97
CA GLY A 48 -0.91 19.45 8.50
C GLY A 48 -0.40 18.28 9.35
N ALA A 49 -1.21 17.23 9.58
CA ALA A 49 -0.77 16.06 10.33
C ALA A 49 -1.38 14.76 9.71
N PRO A 50 -0.56 13.85 9.19
CA PRO A 50 -1.04 12.59 8.67
C PRO A 50 -1.65 11.74 9.78
N GLY A 51 -2.62 10.91 9.41
CA GLY A 51 -3.14 9.88 10.30
C GLY A 51 -2.18 8.70 10.38
N GLU A 52 -2.47 7.78 11.29
CA GLU A 52 -1.62 6.64 11.63
C GLU A 52 -2.46 5.40 11.88
N ILE A 53 -2.00 4.25 11.40
CA ILE A 53 -2.53 2.95 11.76
C ILE A 53 -1.65 2.36 12.87
N GLY A 54 -2.25 1.97 13.98
CA GLY A 54 -1.60 1.24 15.06
C GLY A 54 -2.05 -0.20 15.11
N GLY A 55 -1.13 -1.11 15.35
CA GLY A 55 -1.41 -2.54 15.46
C GLY A 55 -0.48 -3.24 16.43
N VAL A 56 -0.81 -4.48 16.73
CA VAL A 56 0.02 -5.38 17.56
C VAL A 56 0.50 -6.54 16.70
N VAL A 57 1.79 -6.75 16.71
CA VAL A 57 2.44 -7.91 16.08
C VAL A 57 2.71 -8.95 17.15
N TYR A 58 2.30 -10.19 16.91
CA TYR A 58 2.59 -11.32 17.78
C TYR A 58 3.72 -12.14 17.14
N PHE A 59 4.87 -12.17 17.80
CA PHE A 59 6.00 -12.98 17.34
C PHE A 59 5.82 -14.44 17.75
N GLY A 60 5.59 -15.32 16.81
CA GLY A 60 5.44 -16.76 17.05
C GLY A 60 5.03 -17.51 15.79
N LYS A 61 5.14 -18.85 15.83
CA LYS A 61 4.86 -19.70 14.67
C LYS A 61 3.46 -19.51 14.06
N LYS A 62 2.46 -19.19 14.90
CA LYS A 62 1.07 -19.01 14.44
C LYS A 62 0.82 -17.67 13.73
N SER A 63 1.73 -16.73 13.91
CA SER A 63 1.61 -15.38 13.31
C SER A 63 2.65 -15.16 12.23
N HIS A 64 3.54 -16.13 12.01
CA HIS A 64 4.49 -16.13 10.90
C HIS A 64 3.72 -16.39 9.62
N ILE A 65 3.91 -15.53 8.62
CA ILE A 65 3.16 -15.55 7.36
C ILE A 65 4.05 -15.68 6.13
N GLY A 66 5.37 -15.64 6.32
CA GLY A 66 6.32 -15.77 5.21
C GLY A 66 7.69 -15.20 5.52
N THR A 67 8.52 -15.18 4.50
CA THR A 67 9.91 -14.70 4.56
C THR A 67 10.15 -13.55 3.61
N LEU A 68 11.03 -12.63 4.02
CA LEU A 68 11.53 -11.54 3.20
C LEU A 68 12.84 -12.01 2.53
N ASP A 69 12.94 -11.83 1.21
CA ASP A 69 14.14 -12.14 0.44
C ASP A 69 14.91 -10.86 0.06
N CYS A 70 14.20 -9.75 -0.10
CA CYS A 70 14.81 -8.51 -0.59
C CYS A 70 14.07 -7.28 -0.06
N ASN A 71 14.85 -6.26 0.37
CA ASN A 71 14.39 -4.91 0.58
C ASN A 71 15.05 -3.98 -0.45
N SER A 72 14.27 -3.29 -1.24
CA SER A 72 14.73 -2.40 -2.30
C SER A 72 14.00 -1.06 -2.27
N ASN A 73 14.43 -0.09 -3.07
CA ASN A 73 13.75 1.21 -3.20
C ASN A 73 12.32 1.07 -3.75
N LEU A 74 11.99 -0.04 -4.41
CA LEU A 74 10.67 -0.30 -4.99
C LEU A 74 9.73 -1.06 -4.04
N GLY A 75 10.23 -1.52 -2.90
CA GLY A 75 9.46 -2.28 -1.93
C GLY A 75 10.19 -3.48 -1.38
N ILE A 76 9.46 -4.30 -0.65
CA ILE A 76 9.92 -5.57 -0.12
C ILE A 76 9.34 -6.72 -0.92
N TYR A 77 10.12 -7.78 -1.06
CA TYR A 77 9.77 -8.98 -1.83
C TYR A 77 10.13 -10.22 -1.03
N GLY A 78 9.38 -11.29 -1.23
CA GLY A 78 9.63 -12.54 -0.53
C GLY A 78 8.63 -13.63 -0.87
N GLN A 79 8.47 -14.57 0.05
CA GLN A 79 7.66 -15.77 -0.11
C GLN A 79 6.67 -15.88 1.05
N LEU A 80 5.39 -16.09 0.75
CA LEU A 80 4.35 -16.44 1.72
C LEU A 80 4.43 -17.92 2.08
N ASP A 81 4.07 -18.24 3.31
CA ASP A 81 3.90 -19.62 3.75
C ASP A 81 2.71 -20.28 3.03
N SER A 82 2.76 -21.60 2.85
CA SER A 82 1.73 -22.35 2.12
C SER A 82 0.34 -22.23 2.74
N ASP A 83 0.25 -22.16 4.07
CA ASP A 83 -1.00 -22.05 4.81
C ASP A 83 -1.65 -20.70 4.56
N GLU A 84 -0.87 -19.61 4.63
CA GLU A 84 -1.31 -18.24 4.30
C GLU A 84 -1.75 -18.13 2.83
N LEU A 85 -0.96 -18.69 1.91
CA LEU A 85 -1.31 -18.69 0.50
C LEU A 85 -2.65 -19.38 0.25
N SER A 86 -2.94 -20.48 0.95
CA SER A 86 -4.20 -21.21 0.83
C SER A 86 -5.40 -20.41 1.34
N GLU A 87 -5.21 -19.62 2.41
CA GLU A 87 -6.23 -18.72 2.95
C GLU A 87 -6.52 -17.58 1.97
N TYR A 88 -5.50 -16.92 1.46
CA TYR A 88 -5.66 -15.84 0.47
C TYR A 88 -6.21 -16.35 -0.87
N ALA A 89 -5.82 -17.54 -1.31
CA ALA A 89 -6.30 -18.12 -2.56
C ALA A 89 -7.82 -18.40 -2.58
N ALA A 90 -8.44 -18.55 -1.41
CA ALA A 90 -9.89 -18.73 -1.31
C ALA A 90 -10.68 -17.44 -1.67
N GLU A 91 -10.06 -16.26 -1.60
CA GLU A 91 -10.66 -14.97 -1.93
C GLU A 91 -10.17 -14.38 -3.26
N ASP A 92 -9.56 -15.21 -4.12
CA ASP A 92 -8.79 -14.77 -5.30
C ASP A 92 -9.62 -13.95 -6.30
N THR A 93 -9.21 -12.70 -6.44
CA THR A 93 -9.51 -11.89 -7.61
C THR A 93 -8.19 -11.57 -8.33
N TYR A 94 -8.01 -12.16 -9.53
CA TYR A 94 -6.87 -11.88 -10.37
C TYR A 94 -7.10 -10.60 -11.16
N TYR A 95 -6.16 -9.66 -11.02
CA TYR A 95 -6.12 -8.44 -11.80
C TYR A 95 -4.94 -8.47 -12.75
N PRO A 96 -5.12 -8.26 -14.06
CA PRO A 96 -4.02 -8.02 -14.96
C PRO A 96 -3.30 -6.71 -14.60
N VAL A 97 -2.03 -6.61 -14.92
CA VAL A 97 -1.24 -5.38 -14.76
C VAL A 97 -1.43 -4.50 -16.00
N ALA A 98 -1.69 -3.22 -15.80
CA ALA A 98 -1.82 -2.25 -16.88
C ALA A 98 -0.44 -1.88 -17.47
N GLY A 99 -0.41 -1.62 -18.76
CA GLY A 99 0.70 -0.91 -19.37
C GLY A 99 0.69 0.58 -19.00
N LYS A 100 1.85 1.24 -18.99
CA LYS A 100 1.96 2.68 -18.64
C LYS A 100 1.07 3.59 -19.50
N ASP A 101 0.82 3.21 -20.75
CA ASP A 101 0.01 4.00 -21.67
C ASP A 101 -1.50 3.85 -21.43
N GLU A 102 -1.90 2.82 -20.68
CA GLU A 102 -3.29 2.58 -20.32
C GLU A 102 -3.73 3.40 -19.10
N ILE A 103 -2.78 3.95 -18.34
CA ILE A 103 -3.05 4.70 -17.11
C ILE A 103 -3.44 6.12 -17.47
N HIS A 104 -4.58 6.58 -16.92
CA HIS A 104 -5.13 7.91 -17.18
C HIS A 104 -5.67 8.57 -15.90
N THR A 105 -5.84 9.88 -15.92
CA THR A 105 -6.48 10.63 -14.83
C THR A 105 -7.97 10.27 -14.73
N GLY A 106 -8.54 10.39 -13.53
CA GLY A 106 -9.93 10.09 -13.25
C GLY A 106 -10.10 8.99 -12.19
N SER A 107 -11.22 8.28 -12.26
CA SER A 107 -11.62 7.32 -11.23
C SER A 107 -10.68 6.13 -11.15
N ALA A 108 -10.35 5.74 -9.93
CA ALA A 108 -9.61 4.53 -9.59
C ALA A 108 -10.09 3.99 -8.23
N GLN A 109 -9.60 2.84 -7.83
CA GLN A 109 -9.92 2.25 -6.53
C GLN A 109 -8.65 1.74 -5.85
N MET A 110 -8.59 1.90 -4.54
CA MET A 110 -7.58 1.26 -3.68
C MET A 110 -8.20 0.04 -3.00
N ILE A 111 -7.47 -1.05 -2.95
CA ILE A 111 -7.86 -2.21 -2.13
C ILE A 111 -7.10 -2.14 -0.81
N SER A 112 -7.80 -2.21 0.32
CA SER A 112 -7.19 -2.12 1.64
C SER A 112 -8.03 -2.82 2.71
N GLU A 113 -7.36 -3.34 3.74
CA GLU A 113 -7.97 -3.92 4.94
C GLU A 113 -8.06 -2.92 6.10
N ILE A 114 -8.00 -1.64 5.83
CA ILE A 114 -7.99 -0.61 6.89
C ILE A 114 -9.22 -0.64 7.80
N SER A 115 -10.37 -1.13 7.32
CA SER A 115 -11.57 -1.34 8.12
C SER A 115 -11.58 -2.65 8.92
N GLY A 116 -10.55 -3.49 8.79
CA GLY A 116 -10.50 -4.86 9.30
C GLY A 116 -11.10 -5.89 8.34
N LYS A 117 -11.48 -5.46 7.13
CA LYS A 117 -11.94 -6.31 6.01
C LYS A 117 -11.31 -5.80 4.72
N LEU A 118 -11.09 -6.71 3.78
CA LEU A 118 -10.62 -6.35 2.45
C LEU A 118 -11.73 -5.63 1.67
N GLU A 119 -11.54 -4.34 1.42
CA GLU A 119 -12.53 -3.49 0.75
C GLU A 119 -11.88 -2.63 -0.33
N LYS A 120 -12.72 -2.21 -1.29
CA LYS A 120 -12.35 -1.24 -2.32
C LYS A 120 -12.82 0.15 -1.90
N TYR A 121 -11.91 1.11 -1.98
CA TYR A 121 -12.16 2.53 -1.69
C TYR A 121 -11.93 3.37 -2.93
N ASN A 122 -12.84 4.28 -3.23
CA ASN A 122 -12.77 5.13 -4.41
C ASN A 122 -11.69 6.21 -4.25
N LEU A 123 -10.92 6.37 -5.31
CA LEU A 123 -9.88 7.38 -5.47
C LEU A 123 -10.09 8.12 -6.79
N GLU A 124 -9.43 9.26 -6.91
CA GLU A 124 -9.27 9.99 -8.15
C GLU A 124 -7.78 10.15 -8.44
N ILE A 125 -7.34 9.78 -9.64
CA ILE A 125 -6.01 10.09 -10.14
C ILE A 125 -6.06 11.53 -10.64
N THR A 126 -5.39 12.43 -9.92
CA THR A 126 -5.42 13.86 -10.22
C THR A 126 -4.30 14.29 -11.17
N ASN A 127 -3.18 13.57 -11.14
CA ASN A 127 -2.02 13.84 -11.98
C ASN A 127 -1.22 12.57 -12.28
N ILE A 128 -0.59 12.52 -13.46
CA ILE A 128 0.31 11.45 -13.88
C ILE A 128 1.56 12.08 -14.48
N ASP A 129 2.71 11.81 -13.88
CA ASP A 129 4.02 12.19 -14.41
C ASP A 129 4.71 10.98 -15.05
N LYS A 130 4.48 10.78 -16.34
CA LYS A 130 5.10 9.68 -17.13
C LYS A 130 6.62 9.81 -17.28
N LYS A 131 7.18 10.98 -16.93
CA LYS A 131 8.62 11.26 -17.00
C LYS A 131 9.30 11.25 -15.63
N ALA A 132 8.54 10.94 -14.56
CA ALA A 132 9.09 10.88 -13.22
C ALA A 132 10.29 9.92 -13.18
N THR A 133 11.43 10.42 -12.77
CA THR A 133 12.64 9.61 -12.53
C THR A 133 12.58 8.90 -11.18
N ASP A 134 11.81 9.45 -10.24
CA ASP A 134 11.50 8.82 -8.96
C ASP A 134 10.25 7.94 -9.15
N THR A 135 10.48 6.65 -9.16
CA THR A 135 9.42 5.63 -9.36
C THR A 135 8.31 5.70 -8.32
N ASN A 136 8.57 6.37 -7.18
CA ASN A 136 7.61 6.53 -6.09
C ASN A 136 6.69 7.76 -6.26
N LYS A 137 6.82 8.50 -7.36
CA LYS A 137 6.11 9.77 -7.60
C LYS A 137 5.46 9.86 -8.99
N GLY A 138 5.10 8.74 -9.58
CA GLY A 138 4.50 8.70 -10.91
C GLY A 138 3.05 9.16 -10.98
N MET A 139 2.28 9.03 -9.88
CA MET A 139 0.87 9.41 -9.83
C MET A 139 0.53 10.17 -8.55
N GLU A 140 -0.40 11.13 -8.65
CA GLU A 140 -1.02 11.80 -7.51
C GLU A 140 -2.47 11.36 -7.39
N LEU A 141 -2.85 10.96 -6.17
CA LEU A 141 -4.14 10.38 -5.87
C LEU A 141 -4.85 11.19 -4.79
N LYS A 142 -6.16 11.32 -4.96
CA LYS A 142 -7.06 11.93 -4.00
C LYS A 142 -8.10 10.92 -3.54
N VAL A 143 -8.31 10.80 -2.24
CA VAL A 143 -9.40 9.98 -1.70
C VAL A 143 -10.73 10.67 -1.97
N THR A 144 -11.66 9.92 -2.55
CA THR A 144 -13.04 10.37 -2.83
C THR A 144 -14.08 9.51 -2.13
N ASP A 145 -13.67 8.43 -1.46
CA ASP A 145 -14.57 7.53 -0.72
C ASP A 145 -14.89 8.10 0.65
N ASP A 146 -16.18 8.42 0.88
CA ASP A 146 -16.66 8.99 2.14
C ASP A 146 -16.43 8.05 3.33
N ARG A 147 -16.50 6.72 3.13
CA ARG A 147 -16.24 5.71 4.18
C ARG A 147 -14.80 5.79 4.67
N LEU A 148 -13.85 5.91 3.73
CA LEU A 148 -12.43 6.03 4.08
C LEU A 148 -12.14 7.38 4.75
N ILE A 149 -12.75 8.46 4.24
CA ILE A 149 -12.62 9.80 4.83
C ILE A 149 -13.19 9.81 6.26
N GLU A 150 -14.35 9.19 6.48
CA GLU A 150 -14.94 9.09 7.81
C GLU A 150 -14.10 8.22 8.75
N LEU A 151 -13.57 7.10 8.27
CA LEU A 151 -12.79 6.14 9.07
C LEU A 151 -11.45 6.72 9.51
N SER A 152 -10.70 7.32 8.59
CA SER A 152 -9.29 7.66 8.76
C SER A 152 -8.92 9.11 8.46
N GLY A 153 -9.87 9.92 7.98
CA GLY A 153 -9.60 11.29 7.50
C GLY A 153 -8.94 11.33 6.12
N GLY A 154 -8.95 10.23 5.38
CA GLY A 154 -8.31 10.04 4.09
C GLY A 154 -7.27 8.92 4.14
N ILE A 155 -6.23 9.01 3.32
CA ILE A 155 -5.12 8.05 3.37
C ILE A 155 -4.23 8.37 4.59
N VAL A 156 -3.80 7.33 5.28
CA VAL A 156 -2.99 7.41 6.50
C VAL A 156 -1.71 6.59 6.35
N GLN A 157 -0.73 6.89 7.19
CA GLN A 157 0.49 6.08 7.29
C GLN A 157 0.13 4.65 7.68
N GLY A 158 0.72 3.69 6.98
CA GLY A 158 0.44 2.26 7.10
C GLY A 158 -0.40 1.68 5.95
N THR A 159 -0.92 2.51 5.02
CA THR A 159 -1.57 2.05 3.80
C THR A 159 -0.61 1.81 2.64
N SER A 160 0.68 2.01 2.84
CA SER A 160 1.72 1.73 1.83
C SER A 160 1.63 0.30 1.31
N GLY A 161 1.72 0.15 -0.01
CA GLY A 161 1.56 -1.12 -0.69
C GLY A 161 0.12 -1.50 -1.00
N SER A 162 -0.89 -0.73 -0.61
CA SER A 162 -2.27 -0.96 -1.04
C SER A 162 -2.36 -0.84 -2.56
N PRO A 163 -2.82 -1.88 -3.30
CA PRO A 163 -2.88 -1.84 -4.75
C PRO A 163 -3.94 -0.87 -5.24
N ILE A 164 -3.64 -0.23 -6.37
CA ILE A 164 -4.53 0.71 -7.05
C ILE A 164 -5.02 0.06 -8.33
N ILE A 165 -6.33 0.07 -8.51
CA ILE A 165 -7.04 -0.54 -9.64
C ILE A 165 -7.71 0.54 -10.47
N GLN A 166 -7.49 0.51 -11.78
CA GLN A 166 -8.20 1.30 -12.77
C GLN A 166 -8.62 0.41 -13.92
N ASP A 167 -9.85 0.50 -14.37
CA ASP A 167 -10.40 -0.28 -15.50
C ASP A 167 -10.18 -1.80 -15.37
N GLY A 168 -10.23 -2.32 -14.11
CA GLY A 168 -10.04 -3.73 -13.81
C GLY A 168 -8.58 -4.21 -13.86
N LYS A 169 -7.61 -3.29 -13.90
CA LYS A 169 -6.18 -3.62 -13.93
C LYS A 169 -5.44 -2.97 -12.77
N ILE A 170 -4.38 -3.62 -12.28
CA ILE A 170 -3.45 -3.02 -11.33
C ILE A 170 -2.62 -1.98 -12.06
N ILE A 171 -2.64 -0.74 -11.57
CA ILE A 171 -1.87 0.38 -12.12
C ILE A 171 -0.72 0.83 -11.23
N GLY A 172 -0.67 0.38 -10.00
CA GLY A 172 0.37 0.76 -9.04
C GLY A 172 -0.03 0.46 -7.61
N ALA A 173 0.67 1.06 -6.68
CA ALA A 173 0.43 0.94 -5.25
C ALA A 173 0.62 2.28 -4.53
N VAL A 174 -0.05 2.44 -3.41
CA VAL A 174 0.15 3.58 -2.50
C VAL A 174 1.56 3.53 -1.92
N THR A 175 2.30 4.63 -1.97
CA THR A 175 3.68 4.72 -1.45
C THR A 175 3.84 5.78 -0.38
N HIS A 176 3.45 7.01 -0.68
CA HIS A 176 3.64 8.17 0.19
C HIS A 176 2.33 8.91 0.43
N VAL A 177 2.19 9.47 1.62
CA VAL A 177 1.07 10.33 1.99
C VAL A 177 1.54 11.77 2.02
N SER A 178 0.91 12.62 1.22
CA SER A 178 1.08 14.06 1.25
C SER A 178 -0.04 14.71 2.04
N VAL A 179 0.29 15.58 2.97
CA VAL A 179 -0.70 16.34 3.74
C VAL A 179 -0.73 17.77 3.24
N SER A 180 -1.79 18.13 2.52
CA SER A 180 -2.00 19.49 2.02
C SER A 180 -2.66 20.37 3.07
N TYR A 181 -2.15 21.60 3.23
CA TYR A 181 -2.71 22.60 4.16
C TYR A 181 -4.03 23.20 3.68
N THR A 182 -4.41 23.00 2.43
CA THR A 182 -5.49 23.76 1.79
C THR A 182 -6.84 23.08 1.73
N HIS A 183 -6.92 21.76 1.96
CA HIS A 183 -8.20 21.04 1.91
C HIS A 183 -8.35 20.01 3.01
N LEU A 184 -9.34 20.24 3.89
CA LEU A 184 -9.73 19.34 4.98
C LEU A 184 -10.30 17.99 4.52
N ARG A 185 -10.47 17.75 3.21
CA ARG A 185 -11.16 16.58 2.66
C ARG A 185 -10.34 15.68 1.77
N ALA A 186 -9.08 16.03 1.48
CA ALA A 186 -8.29 15.26 0.53
C ALA A 186 -6.86 15.08 1.00
N HIS A 187 -6.47 13.84 1.20
CA HIS A 187 -5.07 13.46 1.32
C HIS A 187 -4.60 12.99 -0.06
N GLU A 188 -3.60 13.66 -0.59
CA GLU A 188 -2.96 13.24 -1.84
C GLU A 188 -1.94 12.17 -1.53
N THR A 189 -1.97 11.10 -2.30
CA THR A 189 -0.98 10.04 -2.25
C THR A 189 -0.23 9.96 -3.56
N ARG A 190 1.03 9.62 -3.46
CA ARG A 190 1.86 9.31 -4.62
C ARG A 190 2.09 7.82 -4.67
N SER A 191 1.99 7.22 -5.84
CA SER A 191 2.13 5.79 -6.03
C SER A 191 3.18 5.46 -7.09
N ASN A 192 3.69 4.25 -7.04
CA ASN A 192 4.59 3.70 -8.04
C ASN A 192 3.81 3.25 -9.29
N LEU A 193 4.44 3.46 -10.42
CA LEU A 193 4.13 2.86 -11.70
C LEU A 193 5.10 1.72 -12.00
#